data_b8397702b7175fdb84a60f7d7f95c595
#
_entry.id   b8397702b7175fdb84a60f7d7f95c595
#
_cell.length_a   1.000
_cell.length_b   1.000
_cell.length_c   1.000
_cell.angle_alpha   90.00
_cell.angle_beta   90.00
_cell.angle_gamma   90.00
#
_symmetry.space_group_name_H-M   'P 1'
#
loop_
_entity.id
_entity.type
_entity.pdbx_description
1 polymer ?
#
loop_
_entity_poly.entity_id
_entity_poly.type
_entity_poly.pdbx_seq_one_letter_code
_entity_poly.pdbx_strand_id
1 'polypeptide(L)'
;SSLVQLIPRLYDAESGTVRVGGVDVRDYNLDVLRREVSMVLQKNVLFSGTILDNLRWGDANATEEECIRMAKLACADEFIQRFPDKYNTWIEQGGSNVSGGQKQRLTIARALLRKPKVLILDDSTSAVDTATDAKIRKAFREEIPGTTKIIIAQRISSVQDADRILVLDNGQINGLGTHAE
;
A
#
# COMPACT_ATOMS: atom_id res chain seq x y z
N SER A 1 -2.90 -13.37 2.88
CA SER A 1 -3.75 -12.45 2.08
C SER A 1 -5.21 -12.50 2.48
N SER A 2 -5.77 -13.68 2.80
CA SER A 2 -7.19 -13.79 3.17
C SER A 2 -7.54 -13.05 4.46
N LEU A 3 -6.66 -13.10 5.46
CA LEU A 3 -6.88 -12.45 6.76
C LEU A 3 -7.08 -10.94 6.62
N VAL A 4 -6.25 -10.27 5.83
CA VAL A 4 -6.31 -8.82 5.68
C VAL A 4 -7.54 -8.32 4.94
N GLN A 5 -8.20 -9.18 4.18
CA GLN A 5 -9.45 -8.85 3.48
C GLN A 5 -10.64 -8.68 4.43
N LEU A 6 -10.52 -9.16 5.67
CA LEU A 6 -11.52 -8.96 6.72
C LEU A 6 -11.51 -7.51 7.25
N ILE A 7 -10.40 -6.79 7.14
CA ILE A 7 -10.24 -5.43 7.65
C ILE A 7 -11.12 -4.44 6.88
N PRO A 8 -11.07 -4.38 5.53
CA PRO A 8 -12.00 -3.55 4.76
C PRO A 8 -13.37 -4.21 4.57
N ARG A 9 -13.60 -5.32 5.24
CA ARG A 9 -14.85 -6.10 5.17
C ARG A 9 -15.21 -6.50 3.74
N LEU A 10 -14.23 -7.04 3.01
CA LEU A 10 -14.49 -7.73 1.73
C LEU A 10 -15.16 -9.07 1.98
N TYR A 11 -14.90 -9.67 3.14
CA TYR A 11 -15.54 -10.84 3.70
C TYR A 11 -15.81 -10.63 5.17
N ASP A 12 -16.84 -11.27 5.72
CA ASP A 12 -17.09 -11.32 7.15
C ASP A 12 -16.42 -12.55 7.77
N ALA A 13 -15.95 -12.41 9.02
CA ALA A 13 -15.45 -13.55 9.79
C ALA A 13 -16.60 -14.48 10.15
N GLU A 14 -16.40 -15.80 10.03
CA GLU A 14 -17.41 -16.80 10.41
C GLU A 14 -17.67 -16.77 11.92
N SER A 15 -16.64 -16.47 12.70
CA SER A 15 -16.73 -16.30 14.16
C SER A 15 -15.71 -15.27 14.63
N GLY A 16 -15.94 -14.75 15.82
CA GLY A 16 -15.07 -13.70 16.38
C GLY A 16 -15.40 -12.31 15.85
N THR A 17 -14.54 -11.35 16.17
CA THR A 17 -14.75 -9.94 15.89
C THR A 17 -13.50 -9.35 15.27
N VAL A 18 -13.67 -8.55 14.22
CA VAL A 18 -12.62 -7.72 13.62
C VAL A 18 -12.93 -6.27 13.96
N ARG A 19 -11.96 -5.57 14.58
CA ARG A 19 -12.12 -4.18 14.98
C ARG A 19 -11.09 -3.29 14.31
N VAL A 20 -11.55 -2.13 13.86
CA VAL A 20 -10.72 -1.05 13.35
C VAL A 20 -10.99 0.20 14.17
N GLY A 21 -9.96 0.77 14.78
CA GLY A 21 -10.12 1.90 15.67
C GLY A 21 -11.00 1.58 16.89
N GLY A 22 -11.00 0.33 17.37
CA GLY A 22 -11.81 -0.13 18.50
C GLY A 22 -13.28 -0.42 18.20
N VAL A 23 -13.72 -0.24 16.97
CA VAL A 23 -15.11 -0.47 16.52
C VAL A 23 -15.16 -1.70 15.62
N ASP A 24 -16.15 -2.57 15.86
CA ASP A 24 -16.42 -3.73 14.99
C ASP A 24 -16.65 -3.26 13.54
N VAL A 25 -15.97 -3.88 12.59
CA VAL A 25 -16.10 -3.51 11.16
C VAL A 25 -17.54 -3.67 10.65
N ARG A 26 -18.36 -4.51 11.28
CA ARG A 26 -19.79 -4.67 10.96
C ARG A 26 -20.65 -3.49 11.36
N ASP A 27 -20.19 -2.67 12.32
CA ASP A 27 -20.88 -1.47 12.82
C ASP A 27 -20.53 -0.21 12.02
N TYR A 28 -19.55 -0.30 11.11
CA TYR A 28 -19.20 0.80 10.21
C TYR A 28 -20.15 0.89 9.02
N ASN A 29 -20.38 2.11 8.55
CA ASN A 29 -20.79 2.32 7.17
C ASN A 29 -19.64 1.85 6.25
N LEU A 30 -19.94 1.00 5.26
CA LEU A 30 -18.91 0.39 4.41
C LEU A 30 -18.10 1.42 3.62
N ASP A 31 -18.73 2.50 3.14
CA ASP A 31 -18.03 3.53 2.39
C ASP A 31 -17.04 4.27 3.29
N VAL A 32 -17.42 4.54 4.54
CA VAL A 32 -16.54 5.17 5.54
C VAL A 32 -15.36 4.25 5.87
N LEU A 33 -15.62 2.97 6.17
CA LEU A 33 -14.57 1.99 6.49
C LEU A 33 -13.56 1.87 5.33
N ARG A 34 -14.07 1.67 4.11
CA ARG A 34 -13.23 1.46 2.92
C ARG A 34 -12.52 2.72 2.44
N ARG A 35 -12.97 3.89 2.87
CA ARG A 35 -12.25 5.15 2.66
C ARG A 35 -11.03 5.26 3.55
N GLU A 36 -11.11 4.75 4.78
CA GLU A 36 -10.04 4.80 5.78
C GLU A 36 -9.03 3.66 5.66
N VAL A 37 -9.37 2.61 4.92
CA VAL A 37 -8.50 1.44 4.68
C VAL A 37 -8.11 1.39 3.21
N SER A 38 -6.83 1.56 2.92
CA SER A 38 -6.28 1.37 1.57
C SER A 38 -5.55 0.04 1.48
N MET A 39 -5.78 -0.67 0.39
CA MET A 39 -5.13 -1.96 0.12
C MET A 39 -4.37 -1.89 -1.19
N VAL A 40 -3.10 -2.24 -1.16
CA VAL A 40 -2.24 -2.37 -2.34
C VAL A 40 -1.92 -3.84 -2.53
N LEU A 41 -2.33 -4.39 -3.68
CA LEU A 41 -2.14 -5.79 -4.01
C LEU A 41 -0.85 -6.00 -4.80
N GLN A 42 -0.36 -7.24 -4.86
CA GLN A 42 0.80 -7.61 -5.66
C GLN A 42 0.57 -7.33 -7.16
N LYS A 43 -0.60 -7.70 -7.65
CA LYS A 43 -1.02 -7.43 -9.03
C LYS A 43 -1.88 -6.18 -9.06
N ASN A 44 -1.27 -5.08 -9.41
CA ASN A 44 -1.93 -3.80 -9.51
C ASN A 44 -2.18 -3.42 -10.96
N VAL A 45 -3.29 -2.74 -11.19
CA VAL A 45 -3.66 -2.28 -12.52
C VAL A 45 -3.43 -0.77 -12.60
N LEU A 46 -2.72 -0.35 -13.65
CA LEU A 46 -2.68 1.03 -14.09
C LEU A 46 -3.60 1.19 -15.30
N PHE A 47 -4.13 2.39 -15.45
CA PHE A 47 -5.08 2.72 -16.51
C PHE A 47 -4.41 3.58 -17.57
N SER A 48 -4.96 3.58 -18.78
CA SER A 48 -4.52 4.49 -19.84
C SER A 48 -4.71 5.94 -19.38
N GLY A 49 -3.68 6.75 -19.51
CA GLY A 49 -3.65 8.12 -19.06
C GLY A 49 -2.25 8.53 -18.62
N THR A 50 -2.11 9.75 -18.16
CA THR A 50 -0.83 10.21 -17.62
C THR A 50 -0.52 9.54 -16.29
N ILE A 51 0.74 9.62 -15.84
CA ILE A 51 1.10 9.22 -14.47
C ILE A 51 0.25 9.99 -13.46
N LEU A 52 0.07 11.28 -13.67
CA LEU A 52 -0.73 12.14 -12.79
C LEU A 52 -2.20 11.69 -12.74
N ASP A 53 -2.80 11.31 -13.86
CA ASP A 53 -4.15 10.76 -13.92
C ASP A 53 -4.25 9.46 -13.11
N ASN A 54 -3.26 8.58 -13.25
CA ASN A 54 -3.21 7.32 -12.49
C ASN A 54 -3.10 7.55 -10.98
N LEU A 55 -2.31 8.52 -10.55
CA LEU A 55 -2.19 8.87 -9.14
C LEU A 55 -3.52 9.42 -8.60
N ARG A 56 -4.21 10.25 -9.37
CA ARG A 56 -5.51 10.83 -9.00
C ARG A 56 -6.66 9.83 -8.93
N TRP A 57 -6.47 8.59 -9.35
CA TRP A 57 -7.41 7.53 -9.00
C TRP A 57 -7.50 7.30 -7.48
N GLY A 58 -6.47 7.66 -6.73
CA GLY A 58 -6.51 7.66 -5.26
C GLY A 58 -7.33 8.81 -4.68
N ASP A 59 -7.21 9.99 -5.26
CA ASP A 59 -7.96 11.19 -4.90
C ASP A 59 -8.07 12.11 -6.13
N ALA A 60 -9.25 12.21 -6.70
CA ALA A 60 -9.51 13.01 -7.90
C ALA A 60 -9.24 14.52 -7.69
N ASN A 61 -9.31 15.00 -6.47
CA ASN A 61 -9.09 16.39 -6.09
C ASN A 61 -7.65 16.69 -5.65
N ALA A 62 -6.77 15.69 -5.67
CA ALA A 62 -5.38 15.87 -5.26
C ALA A 62 -4.68 16.88 -6.16
N THR A 63 -3.95 17.80 -5.54
CA THR A 63 -3.10 18.75 -6.26
C THR A 63 -1.90 18.03 -6.87
N GLU A 64 -1.25 18.62 -7.86
CA GLU A 64 -0.02 18.07 -8.42
C GLU A 64 1.06 17.95 -7.35
N GLU A 65 1.17 18.93 -6.45
CA GLU A 65 2.11 18.91 -5.33
C GLU A 65 1.88 17.73 -4.38
N GLU A 66 0.63 17.43 -4.06
CA GLU A 66 0.26 16.26 -3.26
C GLU A 66 0.63 14.95 -3.96
N CYS A 67 0.37 14.86 -5.25
CA CYS A 67 0.76 13.70 -6.07
C CYS A 67 2.27 13.49 -6.06
N ILE A 68 3.04 14.55 -6.25
CA ILE A 68 4.51 14.53 -6.22
C ILE A 68 5.02 14.10 -4.82
N ARG A 69 4.43 14.63 -3.78
CA ARG A 69 4.79 14.28 -2.40
C ARG A 69 4.60 12.79 -2.14
N MET A 70 3.46 12.23 -2.53
CA MET A 70 3.20 10.80 -2.34
C MET A 70 4.07 9.93 -3.25
N ALA A 71 4.38 10.38 -4.45
CA ALA A 71 5.33 9.71 -5.33
C ALA A 71 6.74 9.68 -4.73
N LYS A 72 7.18 10.73 -4.04
CA LYS A 72 8.45 10.75 -3.32
C LYS A 72 8.47 9.75 -2.17
N LEU A 73 7.40 9.67 -1.37
CA LEU A 73 7.26 8.69 -0.30
C LEU A 73 7.35 7.25 -0.80
N ALA A 74 6.77 6.97 -1.95
CA ALA A 74 6.79 5.66 -2.59
C ALA A 74 8.07 5.41 -3.42
N CYS A 75 9.05 6.30 -3.40
CA CYS A 75 10.25 6.24 -4.22
C CYS A 75 9.96 6.20 -5.73
N ALA A 76 8.86 6.79 -6.16
CA ALA A 76 8.45 6.84 -7.57
C ALA A 76 8.96 8.10 -8.29
N ASP A 77 9.10 9.22 -7.58
CA ASP A 77 9.50 10.49 -8.17
C ASP A 77 10.84 10.38 -8.91
N GLU A 78 11.78 9.62 -8.36
CA GLU A 78 13.11 9.46 -8.95
C GLU A 78 13.07 8.92 -10.38
N PHE A 79 12.30 7.86 -10.65
CA PHE A 79 12.18 7.34 -12.01
C PHE A 79 11.26 8.20 -12.89
N ILE A 80 10.23 8.83 -12.30
CA ILE A 80 9.33 9.72 -13.03
C ILE A 80 10.10 10.91 -13.62
N GLN A 81 11.03 11.48 -12.85
CA GLN A 81 11.86 12.60 -13.30
C GLN A 81 12.79 12.23 -14.46
N ARG A 82 13.07 10.95 -14.67
CA ARG A 82 13.89 10.47 -15.80
C ARG A 82 13.11 10.36 -17.10
N PHE A 83 11.79 10.34 -17.06
CA PHE A 83 10.98 10.35 -18.26
C PHE A 83 10.96 11.75 -18.90
N PRO A 84 11.00 11.85 -20.24
CA PRO A 84 10.94 13.15 -20.92
C PRO A 84 9.75 14.02 -20.51
N ASP A 85 8.58 13.41 -20.35
CA ASP A 85 7.33 14.09 -20.01
C ASP A 85 7.01 14.04 -18.51
N LYS A 86 7.90 13.47 -17.70
CA LYS A 86 7.77 13.39 -16.23
C LYS A 86 6.38 12.90 -15.81
N TYR A 87 5.64 13.66 -15.00
CA TYR A 87 4.30 13.30 -14.52
C TYR A 87 3.24 13.29 -15.63
N ASN A 88 3.50 13.91 -16.77
CA ASN A 88 2.64 13.86 -17.96
C ASN A 88 2.98 12.69 -18.89
N THR A 89 3.87 11.81 -18.49
CA THR A 89 4.20 10.58 -19.21
C THR A 89 2.95 9.71 -19.33
N TRP A 90 2.64 9.28 -20.55
CA TRP A 90 1.49 8.43 -20.83
C TRP A 90 1.75 7.01 -20.37
N ILE A 91 0.81 6.46 -19.62
CA ILE A 91 0.77 5.05 -19.22
C ILE A 91 -0.21 4.33 -20.14
N GLU A 92 0.24 3.23 -20.70
CA GLU A 92 -0.63 2.37 -21.51
C GLU A 92 -1.50 1.48 -20.64
N GLN A 93 -2.53 0.94 -21.23
CA GLN A 93 -3.48 0.06 -20.53
C GLN A 93 -2.73 -1.07 -19.78
N GLY A 94 -3.04 -1.19 -18.49
CA GLY A 94 -2.39 -2.16 -17.61
C GLY A 94 -0.94 -1.82 -17.22
N GLY A 95 -0.41 -0.68 -17.67
CA GLY A 95 0.96 -0.27 -17.38
C GLY A 95 2.02 -1.07 -18.14
N SER A 96 1.72 -1.47 -19.39
CA SER A 96 2.62 -2.30 -20.21
C SER A 96 3.96 -1.62 -20.53
N ASN A 97 4.01 -0.30 -20.50
CA ASN A 97 5.20 0.51 -20.78
C ASN A 97 6.01 0.92 -19.55
N VAL A 98 5.71 0.37 -18.38
CA VAL A 98 6.50 0.57 -17.16
C VAL A 98 6.88 -0.77 -16.55
N SER A 99 8.00 -0.81 -15.80
CA SER A 99 8.45 -2.02 -15.14
C SER A 99 7.52 -2.44 -14.00
N GLY A 100 7.61 -3.70 -13.55
CA GLY A 100 6.84 -4.20 -12.41
C GLY A 100 7.11 -3.41 -11.13
N GLY A 101 8.35 -3.09 -10.84
CA GLY A 101 8.73 -2.29 -9.68
C GLY A 101 8.27 -0.83 -9.78
N GLN A 102 8.29 -0.24 -10.96
CA GLN A 102 7.73 1.09 -11.20
C GLN A 102 6.21 1.10 -11.00
N LYS A 103 5.53 0.09 -11.54
CA LYS A 103 4.09 -0.09 -11.37
C LYS A 103 3.72 -0.21 -9.89
N GLN A 104 4.42 -1.02 -9.12
CA GLN A 104 4.18 -1.19 -7.69
C GLN A 104 4.35 0.13 -6.93
N ARG A 105 5.40 0.90 -7.21
CA ARG A 105 5.62 2.20 -6.57
C ARG A 105 4.54 3.23 -6.93
N LEU A 106 4.08 3.25 -8.16
CA LEU A 106 2.97 4.12 -8.57
C LEU A 106 1.66 3.76 -7.86
N THR A 107 1.37 2.48 -7.70
CA THR A 107 0.16 2.03 -6.99
C THR A 107 0.23 2.29 -5.49
N ILE A 108 1.41 2.22 -4.88
CA ILE A 108 1.62 2.64 -3.49
C ILE A 108 1.35 4.15 -3.35
N ALA A 109 1.92 4.99 -4.23
CA ALA A 109 1.68 6.43 -4.23
C ALA A 109 0.20 6.77 -4.38
N ARG A 110 -0.51 6.07 -5.26
CA ARG A 110 -1.95 6.21 -5.45
C ARG A 110 -2.73 5.89 -4.17
N ALA A 111 -2.36 4.82 -3.47
CA ALA A 111 -3.00 4.46 -2.21
C ALA A 111 -2.74 5.48 -1.11
N LEU A 112 -1.55 6.07 -1.05
CA LEU A 112 -1.19 7.11 -0.10
C LEU A 112 -1.99 8.39 -0.28
N LEU A 113 -2.38 8.73 -1.51
CA LEU A 113 -3.22 9.91 -1.80
C LEU A 113 -4.59 9.84 -1.15
N ARG A 114 -5.09 8.66 -0.87
CA ARG A 114 -6.35 8.47 -0.14
C ARG A 114 -6.24 8.88 1.33
N LYS A 115 -5.03 9.13 1.83
CA LYS A 115 -4.74 9.45 3.24
C LYS A 115 -5.38 8.45 4.21
N PRO A 116 -5.11 7.15 4.04
CA PRO A 116 -5.77 6.11 4.84
C PRO A 116 -5.31 6.13 6.29
N LYS A 117 -6.16 5.66 7.18
CA LYS A 117 -5.80 5.34 8.58
C LYS A 117 -5.09 3.99 8.68
N VAL A 118 -5.43 3.06 7.79
CA VAL A 118 -4.83 1.74 7.67
C VAL A 118 -4.37 1.53 6.24
N LEU A 119 -3.11 1.21 6.05
CA LEU A 119 -2.51 0.88 4.76
C LEU A 119 -2.09 -0.60 4.77
N ILE A 120 -2.69 -1.38 3.88
CA ILE A 120 -2.37 -2.80 3.72
C ILE A 120 -1.56 -2.97 2.44
N LEU A 121 -0.36 -3.55 2.58
CA LEU A 121 0.54 -3.83 1.49
C LEU A 121 0.67 -5.36 1.36
N ASP A 122 -0.03 -5.94 0.38
CA ASP A 122 0.01 -7.37 0.12
C ASP A 122 1.04 -7.68 -0.97
N ASP A 123 2.26 -7.99 -0.54
CA ASP A 123 3.41 -8.30 -1.39
C ASP A 123 3.69 -7.20 -2.44
N SER A 124 3.45 -5.95 -2.05
CA SER A 124 3.38 -4.79 -2.96
C SER A 124 4.75 -4.22 -3.34
N THR A 125 5.83 -4.75 -2.78
CA THR A 125 7.20 -4.38 -3.11
C THR A 125 8.02 -5.58 -3.65
N SER A 126 7.34 -6.65 -4.06
CA SER A 126 7.99 -7.89 -4.53
C SER A 126 8.87 -7.69 -5.76
N ALA A 127 8.55 -6.73 -6.63
CA ALA A 127 9.32 -6.38 -7.81
C ALA A 127 10.25 -5.18 -7.60
N VAL A 128 10.32 -4.66 -6.38
CA VAL A 128 11.20 -3.56 -5.98
C VAL A 128 12.46 -4.13 -5.35
N ASP A 129 13.62 -3.55 -5.67
CA ASP A 129 14.88 -3.98 -5.05
C ASP A 129 14.90 -3.73 -3.54
N THR A 130 15.74 -4.48 -2.83
CA THR A 130 15.79 -4.45 -1.36
C THR A 130 16.15 -3.08 -0.80
N ALA A 131 17.04 -2.35 -1.46
CA ALA A 131 17.43 -1.01 -1.00
C ALA A 131 16.29 0.00 -1.15
N THR A 132 15.57 -0.04 -2.25
CA THR A 132 14.41 0.82 -2.49
C THR A 132 13.24 0.45 -1.55
N ASP A 133 12.98 -0.83 -1.34
CA ASP A 133 12.01 -1.30 -0.35
C ASP A 133 12.31 -0.76 1.05
N ALA A 134 13.58 -0.81 1.47
CA ALA A 134 14.00 -0.24 2.75
C ALA A 134 13.75 1.27 2.84
N LYS A 135 13.98 2.02 1.76
CA LYS A 135 13.69 3.46 1.69
C LYS A 135 12.19 3.75 1.83
N ILE A 136 11.35 2.96 1.17
CA ILE A 136 9.88 3.09 1.26
C ILE A 136 9.44 2.85 2.72
N ARG A 137 9.92 1.81 3.36
CA ARG A 137 9.58 1.50 4.75
C ARG A 137 10.06 2.57 5.72
N LYS A 138 11.24 3.13 5.49
CA LYS A 138 11.75 4.26 6.27
C LYS A 138 10.84 5.49 6.10
N ALA A 139 10.47 5.83 4.88
CA ALA A 139 9.57 6.94 4.59
C ALA A 139 8.21 6.76 5.28
N PHE A 140 7.67 5.54 5.32
CA PHE A 140 6.43 5.25 6.04
C PHE A 140 6.54 5.52 7.54
N ARG A 141 7.68 5.19 8.16
CA ARG A 141 7.89 5.44 9.59
C ARG A 141 8.02 6.92 9.92
N GLU A 142 8.72 7.66 9.07
CA GLU A 142 9.06 9.06 9.31
C GLU A 142 7.96 10.03 8.89
N GLU A 143 7.29 9.75 7.76
CA GLU A 143 6.37 10.69 7.12
C GLU A 143 4.90 10.40 7.42
N ILE A 144 4.54 9.15 7.69
CA ILE A 144 3.18 8.74 8.04
C ILE A 144 3.13 7.88 9.31
N PRO A 145 3.70 8.35 10.44
CA PRO A 145 3.76 7.55 11.66
C PRO A 145 2.38 7.24 12.25
N GLY A 146 1.38 8.08 11.98
CA GLY A 146 0.00 7.90 12.47
C GLY A 146 -0.82 6.87 11.68
N THR A 147 -0.30 6.37 10.57
CA THR A 147 -0.97 5.36 9.75
C THR A 147 -0.57 3.97 10.21
N THR A 148 -1.54 3.10 10.49
CA THR A 148 -1.27 1.67 10.73
C THR A 148 -0.89 1.00 9.41
N LYS A 149 0.30 0.40 9.33
CA LYS A 149 0.79 -0.30 8.14
C LYS A 149 0.77 -1.79 8.42
N ILE A 150 0.10 -2.56 7.55
CA ILE A 150 0.09 -4.02 7.58
C ILE A 150 0.81 -4.48 6.32
N ILE A 151 1.97 -5.10 6.52
CA ILE A 151 2.84 -5.53 5.43
C ILE A 151 2.83 -7.05 5.37
N ILE A 152 2.43 -7.59 4.23
CA ILE A 152 2.55 -9.01 3.91
C ILE A 152 3.68 -9.12 2.91
N ALA A 153 4.72 -9.84 3.25
CA ALA A 153 5.87 -10.02 2.37
C ALA A 153 6.50 -11.40 2.57
N GLN A 154 7.13 -11.89 1.51
CA GLN A 154 7.88 -13.14 1.54
C GLN A 154 9.33 -12.92 1.99
N ARG A 155 9.86 -11.72 1.79
CA ARG A 155 11.21 -11.35 2.22
C ARG A 155 11.20 -10.93 3.68
N ILE A 156 12.03 -11.59 4.51
CA ILE A 156 12.19 -11.25 5.93
C ILE A 156 12.63 -9.78 6.09
N SER A 157 13.53 -9.32 5.22
CA SER A 157 14.01 -7.93 5.23
C SER A 157 12.89 -6.88 5.09
N SER A 158 11.77 -7.24 4.52
CA SER A 158 10.64 -6.33 4.35
C SER A 158 9.80 -6.16 5.63
N VAL A 159 9.92 -7.06 6.59
CA VAL A 159 9.11 -7.07 7.82
C VAL A 159 9.94 -6.98 9.10
N GLN A 160 11.26 -7.11 9.03
CA GLN A 160 12.14 -7.16 10.21
C GLN A 160 12.03 -5.93 11.12
N ASP A 161 11.68 -4.78 10.58
CA ASP A 161 11.55 -3.51 11.32
C ASP A 161 10.12 -3.24 11.80
N ALA A 162 9.21 -4.19 11.64
CA ALA A 162 7.83 -4.04 12.09
C ALA A 162 7.76 -4.08 13.63
N ASP A 163 6.84 -3.29 14.19
CA ASP A 163 6.59 -3.28 15.64
C ASP A 163 6.09 -4.64 16.13
N ARG A 164 5.39 -5.37 15.26
CA ARG A 164 4.93 -6.74 15.51
C ARG A 164 4.94 -7.55 14.24
N ILE A 165 5.37 -8.79 14.36
CA ILE A 165 5.37 -9.78 13.28
C ILE A 165 4.43 -10.92 13.68
N LEU A 166 3.46 -11.18 12.83
CA LEU A 166 2.55 -12.30 12.98
C LEU A 166 2.94 -13.40 11.99
N VAL A 167 3.26 -14.57 12.54
CA VAL A 167 3.57 -15.75 11.73
C VAL A 167 2.33 -16.65 11.69
N LEU A 168 1.80 -16.85 10.49
CA LEU A 168 0.66 -17.75 10.27
C LEU A 168 1.12 -19.01 9.55
N ASP A 169 0.64 -20.15 10.03
CA ASP A 169 0.83 -21.45 9.42
C ASP A 169 -0.48 -22.23 9.45
N ASN A 170 -0.92 -22.74 8.30
CA ASN A 170 -2.17 -23.51 8.17
C ASN A 170 -3.39 -22.82 8.83
N GLY A 171 -3.49 -21.50 8.72
CA GLY A 171 -4.58 -20.71 9.27
C GLY A 171 -4.52 -20.49 10.79
N GLN A 172 -3.43 -20.87 11.42
CA GLN A 172 -3.21 -20.70 12.86
C GLN A 172 -2.05 -19.75 13.13
N ILE A 173 -2.11 -19.07 14.27
CA ILE A 173 -1.02 -18.22 14.74
C ILE A 173 0.09 -19.13 15.28
N ASN A 174 1.23 -19.12 14.61
CA ASN A 174 2.41 -19.86 15.00
C ASN A 174 3.40 -19.00 15.83
N GLY A 175 3.35 -17.71 15.70
CA GLY A 175 4.18 -16.78 16.46
C GLY A 175 3.65 -15.35 16.36
N LEU A 176 3.89 -14.58 17.41
CA LEU A 176 3.59 -13.17 17.47
C LEU A 176 4.65 -12.48 18.35
N GLY A 177 5.39 -11.55 17.78
CA GLY A 177 6.44 -10.83 18.51
C GLY A 177 7.19 -9.86 17.60
N THR A 178 8.36 -9.46 18.02
CA THR A 178 9.31 -8.69 17.22
C THR A 178 10.24 -9.61 16.44
N HIS A 179 11.08 -9.07 15.57
CA HIS A 179 12.07 -9.88 14.84
C HIS A 179 13.13 -10.51 15.76
N ALA A 180 13.40 -9.89 16.92
CA ALA A 180 14.38 -10.37 17.88
C ALA A 180 13.84 -11.50 18.81
N GLU A 181 12.55 -11.61 18.94
CA GLU A 181 11.84 -12.65 19.70
C GLU A 181 11.57 -13.88 18.86
#